data_7b31485de9c5663e0a4dd4cd43fbd917
#
_entry.id   7b31485de9c5663e0a4dd4cd43fbd917
#
_cell.length_a   1.000
_cell.length_b   1.000
_cell.length_c   1.000
_cell.angle_alpha   90.00
_cell.angle_beta   90.00
_cell.angle_gamma   90.00
#
_symmetry.space_group_name_H-M   'P 1'
#
loop_
_entity.id
_entity.type
_entity.pdbx_description
1 polymer ?
#
loop_
_entity_poly.entity_id
_entity_poly.type
_entity_poly.pdbx_seq_one_letter_code
_entity_poly.pdbx_strand_id
1 'polypeptide(L)'
;MVSLKIWIDISNAPHVRFFKDVIKYLESEGEDLIITARDFGDIHKLMNMYDIDFISVGKHGVSLYDKLKESTSRVYELVDVINDEKVDVALSKHSIELPRIAFGLGIPSLYVLDNEHALAANKLTLPLCNRIITPNKIDIWKLMQFGADPNSIIPYNGTSELMHFKSFEYNDNIFDDLDLKLKYPKTILMRPEPSLASYLDADCHKSVLSPIVDVLKEYANILILPRFKAQAEIFEGIDNVTILEPPVDTSSLMKKADLVIGAGGTMNREAAILQTPVISCYPGKTLAVD
;
A
#
# COMPACT_ATOMS: atom_id res chain seq x y z
N MET A 1 -10.13 -22.56 -23.61
CA MET A 1 -10.98 -21.52 -22.98
C MET A 1 -10.71 -20.22 -23.74
N VAL A 2 -11.67 -19.32 -23.86
CA VAL A 2 -11.42 -17.98 -24.42
C VAL A 2 -10.66 -17.20 -23.33
N SER A 3 -9.50 -16.62 -23.67
CA SER A 3 -8.72 -15.78 -22.76
C SER A 3 -9.54 -14.53 -22.44
N LEU A 4 -9.56 -14.13 -21.16
CA LEU A 4 -10.16 -12.87 -20.73
C LEU A 4 -9.15 -11.73 -20.86
N LYS A 5 -9.60 -10.56 -21.26
CA LYS A 5 -8.82 -9.33 -21.18
C LYS A 5 -9.13 -8.61 -19.86
N ILE A 6 -8.15 -8.53 -18.98
CA ILE A 6 -8.30 -8.05 -17.61
C ILE A 6 -7.52 -6.74 -17.43
N TRP A 7 -8.21 -5.69 -17.01
CA TRP A 7 -7.57 -4.43 -16.65
C TRP A 7 -7.32 -4.35 -15.15
N ILE A 8 -6.04 -4.17 -14.74
CA ILE A 8 -5.63 -3.98 -13.35
C ILE A 8 -5.08 -2.57 -13.17
N ASP A 9 -5.63 -1.79 -12.22
CA ASP A 9 -5.15 -0.43 -11.91
C ASP A 9 -4.48 -0.33 -10.55
N ILE A 10 -3.22 0.14 -10.55
CA ILE A 10 -2.36 0.25 -9.37
C ILE A 10 -2.15 1.72 -9.01
N SER A 11 -2.64 2.13 -7.85
CA SER A 11 -2.63 3.51 -7.40
C SER A 11 -1.74 3.81 -6.17
N ASN A 12 -1.20 2.78 -5.49
CA ASN A 12 -0.32 2.93 -4.33
C ASN A 12 0.71 1.78 -4.26
N ALA A 13 1.87 2.03 -3.65
CA ALA A 13 2.95 1.06 -3.54
C ALA A 13 2.55 -0.30 -2.88
N PRO A 14 1.74 -0.37 -1.80
CA PRO A 14 1.26 -1.64 -1.26
C PRO A 14 0.41 -2.46 -2.24
N HIS A 15 -0.25 -1.80 -3.22
CA HIS A 15 -1.06 -2.50 -4.21
C HIS A 15 -0.20 -3.32 -5.18
N VAL A 16 1.04 -2.90 -5.45
CA VAL A 16 2.00 -3.69 -6.25
C VAL A 16 2.25 -5.03 -5.57
N ARG A 17 2.55 -5.02 -4.26
CA ARG A 17 2.77 -6.25 -3.49
C ARG A 17 1.52 -7.13 -3.43
N PHE A 18 0.34 -6.51 -3.35
CA PHE A 18 -0.93 -7.23 -3.35
C PHE A 18 -1.18 -7.94 -4.68
N PHE A 19 -0.93 -7.26 -5.80
CA PHE A 19 -1.27 -7.79 -7.12
C PHE A 19 -0.18 -8.62 -7.79
N LYS A 20 1.09 -8.55 -7.36
CA LYS A 20 2.21 -9.26 -8.02
C LYS A 20 1.94 -10.76 -8.25
N ASP A 21 1.41 -11.45 -7.25
CA ASP A 21 1.12 -12.88 -7.36
C ASP A 21 -0.20 -13.16 -8.08
N VAL A 22 -1.15 -12.22 -8.05
CA VAL A 22 -2.39 -12.29 -8.85
C VAL A 22 -2.05 -12.13 -10.34
N ILE A 23 -1.22 -11.16 -10.69
CA ILE A 23 -0.75 -10.92 -12.05
C ILE A 23 -0.05 -12.17 -12.60
N LYS A 24 0.97 -12.67 -11.88
CA LYS A 24 1.69 -13.89 -12.27
C LYS A 24 0.77 -15.11 -12.45
N TYR A 25 -0.22 -15.24 -11.58
CA TYR A 25 -1.21 -16.32 -11.70
C TYR A 25 -2.06 -16.16 -12.96
N LEU A 26 -2.60 -14.98 -13.23
CA LEU A 26 -3.43 -14.73 -14.41
C LEU A 26 -2.63 -14.90 -15.71
N GLU A 27 -1.39 -14.43 -15.76
CA GLU A 27 -0.47 -14.68 -16.88
C GLU A 27 -0.23 -16.18 -17.11
N SER A 28 -0.05 -16.95 -16.03
CA SER A 28 0.14 -18.41 -16.12
C SER A 28 -1.10 -19.17 -16.61
N GLU A 29 -2.30 -18.62 -16.38
CA GLU A 29 -3.57 -19.14 -16.93
C GLU A 29 -3.79 -18.71 -18.38
N GLY A 30 -2.93 -17.85 -18.93
CA GLY A 30 -3.00 -17.39 -20.32
C GLY A 30 -3.97 -16.22 -20.53
N GLU A 31 -4.29 -15.46 -19.51
CA GLU A 31 -5.15 -14.29 -19.60
C GLU A 31 -4.39 -13.09 -20.19
N ASP A 32 -5.09 -12.20 -20.89
CA ASP A 32 -4.54 -10.97 -21.47
C ASP A 32 -4.66 -9.81 -20.46
N LEU A 33 -3.53 -9.24 -20.04
CA LEU A 33 -3.51 -8.24 -19.00
C LEU A 33 -3.17 -6.84 -19.51
N ILE A 34 -3.96 -5.85 -19.10
CA ILE A 34 -3.62 -4.44 -19.18
C ILE A 34 -3.38 -3.94 -17.76
N ILE A 35 -2.15 -3.55 -17.46
CA ILE A 35 -1.79 -3.06 -16.14
C ILE A 35 -1.48 -1.58 -16.25
N THR A 36 -2.25 -0.75 -15.54
CA THR A 36 -2.01 0.69 -15.43
C THR A 36 -1.50 1.04 -14.04
N ALA A 37 -0.53 1.94 -13.97
CA ALA A 37 0.06 2.35 -12.70
C ALA A 37 0.20 3.88 -12.63
N ARG A 38 -0.16 4.45 -11.47
CA ARG A 38 0.03 5.86 -11.20
C ARG A 38 1.49 6.15 -10.85
N ASP A 39 2.06 7.24 -11.39
CA ASP A 39 3.36 7.73 -10.95
C ASP A 39 3.25 8.37 -9.56
N PHE A 40 3.52 7.55 -8.54
CA PHE A 40 3.46 7.97 -7.15
C PHE A 40 4.35 7.11 -6.23
N GLY A 41 5.23 7.76 -5.49
CA GLY A 41 6.14 7.11 -4.55
C GLY A 41 7.02 6.04 -5.22
N ASP A 42 7.04 4.85 -4.66
CA ASP A 42 7.88 3.75 -5.15
C ASP A 42 7.14 2.77 -6.08
N ILE A 43 5.95 3.14 -6.61
CA ILE A 43 5.15 2.23 -7.45
C ILE A 43 5.98 1.70 -8.63
N HIS A 44 6.53 2.60 -9.46
CA HIS A 44 7.28 2.21 -10.65
C HIS A 44 8.54 1.39 -10.33
N LYS A 45 9.24 1.74 -9.25
CA LYS A 45 10.40 0.96 -8.78
C LYS A 45 10.01 -0.46 -8.38
N LEU A 46 8.88 -0.61 -7.67
CA LEU A 46 8.37 -1.93 -7.27
C LEU A 46 7.84 -2.73 -8.46
N MET A 47 7.16 -2.10 -9.42
CA MET A 47 6.72 -2.75 -10.66
C MET A 47 7.93 -3.35 -11.40
N ASN A 48 8.97 -2.54 -11.60
CA ASN A 48 10.22 -2.98 -12.24
C ASN A 48 10.95 -4.07 -11.42
N MET A 49 10.97 -3.96 -10.09
CA MET A 49 11.59 -4.95 -9.19
C MET A 49 10.92 -6.33 -9.29
N TYR A 50 9.62 -6.36 -9.61
CA TYR A 50 8.86 -7.61 -9.75
C TYR A 50 8.68 -8.05 -11.21
N ASP A 51 9.37 -7.39 -12.16
CA ASP A 51 9.28 -7.64 -13.61
C ASP A 51 7.85 -7.61 -14.13
N ILE A 52 7.07 -6.60 -13.69
CA ILE A 52 5.70 -6.38 -14.13
C ILE A 52 5.68 -5.26 -15.17
N ASP A 53 5.26 -5.58 -16.40
CA ASP A 53 5.01 -4.59 -17.43
C ASP A 53 3.76 -3.75 -17.12
N PHE A 54 3.84 -2.43 -17.32
CA PHE A 54 2.72 -1.54 -17.02
C PHE A 54 2.73 -0.27 -17.89
N ILE A 55 1.57 0.33 -18.02
CA ILE A 55 1.37 1.64 -18.63
C ILE A 55 1.32 2.67 -17.49
N SER A 56 2.25 3.63 -17.50
CA SER A 56 2.24 4.73 -16.52
C SER A 56 1.18 5.74 -16.90
N VAL A 57 0.19 5.98 -16.02
CA VAL A 57 -0.92 6.91 -16.27
C VAL A 57 -1.14 7.80 -15.06
N GLY A 58 -0.98 9.11 -15.25
CA GLY A 58 -1.23 10.13 -14.25
C GLY A 58 -0.28 10.11 -13.05
N LYS A 59 -0.40 11.09 -12.18
CA LYS A 59 0.42 11.26 -10.98
C LYS A 59 -0.43 11.65 -9.77
N HIS A 60 0.20 11.76 -8.59
CA HIS A 60 -0.49 12.18 -7.38
C HIS A 60 -0.28 13.68 -7.10
N GLY A 61 -1.35 14.40 -6.81
CA GLY A 61 -1.29 15.82 -6.44
C GLY A 61 -0.84 16.02 -4.97
N VAL A 62 -0.25 17.17 -4.69
CA VAL A 62 0.22 17.53 -3.34
C VAL A 62 -0.89 18.19 -2.51
N SER A 63 -1.45 19.29 -3.00
CA SER A 63 -2.58 19.99 -2.37
C SER A 63 -3.91 19.29 -2.65
N LEU A 64 -4.98 19.65 -1.94
CA LEU A 64 -6.34 19.16 -2.24
C LEU A 64 -6.78 19.53 -3.67
N TYR A 65 -6.44 20.73 -4.12
CA TYR A 65 -6.69 21.18 -5.49
C TYR A 65 -5.94 20.30 -6.51
N ASP A 66 -4.64 20.09 -6.29
CA ASP A 66 -3.83 19.26 -7.18
C ASP A 66 -4.32 17.81 -7.20
N LYS A 67 -4.66 17.24 -6.04
CA LYS A 67 -5.23 15.88 -5.95
C LYS A 67 -6.49 15.74 -6.77
N LEU A 68 -7.40 16.72 -6.71
CA LEU A 68 -8.63 16.72 -7.50
C LEU A 68 -8.33 16.84 -8.99
N LYS A 69 -7.43 17.77 -9.36
CA LYS A 69 -7.03 18.01 -10.75
C LYS A 69 -6.36 16.79 -11.37
N GLU A 70 -5.36 16.22 -10.69
CA GLU A 70 -4.62 15.04 -11.17
C GLU A 70 -5.53 13.79 -11.26
N SER A 71 -6.43 13.58 -10.31
CA SER A 71 -7.40 12.48 -10.39
C SER A 71 -8.35 12.65 -11.57
N THR A 72 -8.81 13.88 -11.85
CA THR A 72 -9.68 14.16 -13.00
C THR A 72 -8.95 13.98 -14.32
N SER A 73 -7.70 14.46 -14.43
CA SER A 73 -6.85 14.23 -15.61
C SER A 73 -6.62 12.74 -15.84
N ARG A 74 -6.33 12.01 -14.76
CA ARG A 74 -6.09 10.56 -14.83
C ARG A 74 -7.31 9.77 -15.31
N VAL A 75 -8.53 10.19 -14.93
CA VAL A 75 -9.75 9.58 -15.50
C VAL A 75 -9.76 9.73 -17.02
N TYR A 76 -9.46 10.93 -17.54
CA TYR A 76 -9.43 11.17 -18.97
C TYR A 76 -8.37 10.31 -19.67
N GLU A 77 -7.14 10.32 -19.17
CA GLU A 77 -6.02 9.56 -19.71
C GLU A 77 -6.27 8.04 -19.72
N LEU A 78 -6.86 7.51 -18.61
CA LEU A 78 -7.21 6.09 -18.52
C LEU A 78 -8.34 5.69 -19.49
N VAL A 79 -9.31 6.58 -19.73
CA VAL A 79 -10.36 6.33 -20.75
C VAL A 79 -9.71 6.13 -22.13
N ASP A 80 -8.75 6.99 -22.50
CA ASP A 80 -8.05 6.86 -23.79
C ASP A 80 -7.26 5.54 -23.90
N VAL A 81 -6.64 5.08 -22.79
CA VAL A 81 -5.91 3.80 -22.74
C VAL A 81 -6.86 2.60 -22.88
N ILE A 82 -8.07 2.66 -22.31
CA ILE A 82 -8.96 1.50 -22.18
C ILE A 82 -10.02 1.43 -23.30
N ASN A 83 -10.33 2.55 -23.95
CA ASN A 83 -11.47 2.68 -24.85
C ASN A 83 -11.57 1.60 -25.95
N ASP A 84 -10.44 1.26 -26.57
CA ASP A 84 -10.40 0.33 -27.71
C ASP A 84 -9.98 -1.11 -27.31
N GLU A 85 -9.74 -1.36 -26.02
CA GLU A 85 -9.11 -2.59 -25.53
C GLU A 85 -10.08 -3.76 -25.29
N LYS A 86 -11.39 -3.54 -25.37
CA LYS A 86 -12.42 -4.58 -25.16
C LYS A 86 -12.20 -5.37 -23.86
N VAL A 87 -12.02 -4.65 -22.76
CA VAL A 87 -11.79 -5.23 -21.43
C VAL A 87 -13.02 -6.00 -20.96
N ASP A 88 -12.82 -7.27 -20.53
CA ASP A 88 -13.88 -8.14 -20.01
C ASP A 88 -14.16 -7.87 -18.53
N VAL A 89 -13.10 -7.54 -17.75
CA VAL A 89 -13.22 -7.24 -16.32
C VAL A 89 -12.12 -6.28 -15.86
N ALA A 90 -12.48 -5.38 -14.94
CA ALA A 90 -11.56 -4.42 -14.34
C ALA A 90 -11.34 -4.73 -12.84
N LEU A 91 -10.10 -4.63 -12.37
CA LEU A 91 -9.71 -5.03 -11.01
C LEU A 91 -8.83 -3.95 -10.37
N SER A 92 -9.15 -3.53 -9.15
CA SER A 92 -8.32 -2.59 -8.41
C SER A 92 -8.43 -2.75 -6.90
N LYS A 93 -7.42 -2.21 -6.20
CA LYS A 93 -7.45 -1.99 -4.76
C LYS A 93 -7.37 -0.49 -4.51
N HIS A 94 -8.41 0.10 -3.92
CA HIS A 94 -8.50 1.53 -3.58
C HIS A 94 -8.21 2.53 -4.72
N SER A 95 -8.31 2.14 -6.01
CA SER A 95 -8.32 3.12 -7.10
C SER A 95 -9.66 3.86 -7.12
N ILE A 96 -9.60 5.18 -7.17
CA ILE A 96 -10.81 6.02 -7.28
C ILE A 96 -11.28 6.09 -8.73
N GLU A 97 -10.35 6.06 -9.66
CA GLU A 97 -10.58 6.27 -11.08
C GLU A 97 -11.18 5.04 -11.75
N LEU A 98 -10.64 3.82 -11.49
CA LEU A 98 -11.07 2.61 -12.18
C LEU A 98 -12.57 2.32 -12.05
N PRO A 99 -13.21 2.31 -10.86
CA PRO A 99 -14.64 2.01 -10.76
C PRO A 99 -15.51 2.99 -11.54
N ARG A 100 -15.12 4.28 -11.58
CA ARG A 100 -15.82 5.30 -12.35
C ARG A 100 -15.77 5.03 -13.84
N ILE A 101 -14.58 4.67 -14.36
CA ILE A 101 -14.38 4.40 -15.80
C ILE A 101 -15.07 3.10 -16.18
N ALA A 102 -14.86 2.05 -15.39
CA ALA A 102 -15.48 0.74 -15.63
C ALA A 102 -17.02 0.85 -15.70
N PHE A 103 -17.62 1.54 -14.74
CA PHE A 103 -19.06 1.80 -14.73
C PHE A 103 -19.50 2.59 -15.98
N GLY A 104 -18.76 3.65 -16.35
CA GLY A 104 -19.08 4.49 -17.51
C GLY A 104 -18.98 3.76 -18.86
N LEU A 105 -18.07 2.79 -18.97
CA LEU A 105 -17.86 1.99 -20.17
C LEU A 105 -18.61 0.64 -20.15
N GLY A 106 -19.37 0.35 -19.09
CA GLY A 106 -20.09 -0.92 -18.93
C GLY A 106 -19.19 -2.13 -18.68
N ILE A 107 -17.96 -1.93 -18.17
CA ILE A 107 -17.01 -2.99 -17.84
C ILE A 107 -17.30 -3.51 -16.44
N PRO A 108 -17.51 -4.82 -16.23
CA PRO A 108 -17.62 -5.40 -14.89
C PRO A 108 -16.38 -5.12 -14.04
N SER A 109 -16.58 -4.73 -12.76
CA SER A 109 -15.48 -4.36 -11.89
C SER A 109 -15.47 -5.13 -10.57
N LEU A 110 -14.23 -5.54 -10.15
CA LEU A 110 -13.93 -6.07 -8.83
C LEU A 110 -13.09 -5.05 -8.08
N TYR A 111 -13.52 -4.70 -6.88
CA TYR A 111 -12.86 -3.70 -6.06
C TYR A 111 -12.45 -4.28 -4.71
N VAL A 112 -11.16 -4.24 -4.39
CA VAL A 112 -10.66 -4.69 -3.10
C VAL A 112 -10.61 -3.51 -2.13
N LEU A 113 -11.24 -3.67 -0.96
CA LEU A 113 -11.34 -2.66 0.06
C LEU A 113 -10.91 -3.23 1.41
N ASP A 114 -10.04 -2.50 2.13
CA ASP A 114 -9.61 -2.82 3.50
C ASP A 114 -9.55 -1.58 4.42
N ASN A 115 -10.11 -0.45 4.00
CA ASN A 115 -10.16 0.78 4.78
C ASN A 115 -11.57 1.40 4.77
N GLU A 116 -12.32 1.13 5.82
CA GLU A 116 -13.68 1.65 6.02
C GLU A 116 -13.73 3.15 6.40
N HIS A 117 -12.57 3.77 6.69
CA HIS A 117 -12.51 5.18 7.08
C HIS A 117 -12.18 6.12 5.91
N ALA A 118 -11.88 5.60 4.73
CA ALA A 118 -11.58 6.39 3.54
C ALA A 118 -12.87 7.01 2.92
N LEU A 119 -13.54 7.90 3.68
CA LEU A 119 -14.88 8.42 3.39
C LEU A 119 -15.07 8.87 1.94
N ALA A 120 -14.19 9.74 1.44
CA ALA A 120 -14.32 10.30 0.10
C ALA A 120 -14.12 9.23 -0.99
N ALA A 121 -13.08 8.41 -0.85
CA ALA A 121 -12.80 7.31 -1.77
C ALA A 121 -13.97 6.33 -1.80
N ASN A 122 -14.44 5.86 -0.64
CA ASN A 122 -15.52 4.89 -0.54
C ASN A 122 -16.84 5.39 -1.15
N LYS A 123 -17.20 6.66 -0.91
CA LYS A 123 -18.38 7.26 -1.54
C LYS A 123 -18.29 7.40 -3.06
N LEU A 124 -17.08 7.58 -3.59
CA LEU A 124 -16.85 7.72 -5.03
C LEU A 124 -16.73 6.40 -5.76
N THR A 125 -16.49 5.28 -5.05
CA THR A 125 -16.19 3.99 -5.68
C THR A 125 -17.25 2.94 -5.41
N LEU A 126 -17.64 2.72 -4.14
CA LEU A 126 -18.48 1.56 -3.77
C LEU A 126 -19.83 1.48 -4.49
N PRO A 127 -20.54 2.61 -4.75
CA PRO A 127 -21.80 2.56 -5.51
C PRO A 127 -21.64 2.11 -6.98
N LEU A 128 -20.42 2.18 -7.51
CA LEU A 128 -20.11 1.90 -8.92
C LEU A 128 -19.54 0.49 -9.15
N CYS A 129 -19.23 -0.23 -8.08
CA CYS A 129 -18.56 -1.54 -8.17
C CYS A 129 -19.55 -2.69 -8.34
N ASN A 130 -19.28 -3.61 -9.27
CA ASN A 130 -20.06 -4.83 -9.42
C ASN A 130 -19.79 -5.84 -8.29
N ARG A 131 -18.55 -5.93 -7.81
CA ARG A 131 -18.17 -6.76 -6.67
C ARG A 131 -17.16 -6.02 -5.79
N ILE A 132 -17.35 -6.13 -4.47
CA ILE A 132 -16.50 -5.52 -3.44
C ILE A 132 -15.95 -6.65 -2.58
N ILE A 133 -14.63 -6.87 -2.65
CA ILE A 133 -13.92 -7.89 -1.88
C ILE A 133 -13.37 -7.21 -0.64
N THR A 134 -13.75 -7.66 0.55
CA THR A 134 -13.41 -6.97 1.81
C THR A 134 -13.18 -7.96 2.97
N PRO A 135 -12.30 -7.65 3.94
CA PRO A 135 -12.19 -8.43 5.16
C PRO A 135 -13.53 -8.53 5.90
N ASN A 136 -13.87 -9.71 6.40
CA ASN A 136 -15.14 -9.96 7.14
C ASN A 136 -15.26 -9.21 8.47
N LYS A 137 -14.17 -8.61 8.95
CA LYS A 137 -14.18 -7.75 10.14
C LYS A 137 -14.70 -6.35 9.87
N ILE A 138 -14.75 -5.95 8.60
CA ILE A 138 -15.34 -4.67 8.21
C ILE A 138 -16.87 -4.83 8.22
N ASP A 139 -17.51 -3.97 8.99
CA ASP A 139 -18.99 -3.97 9.10
C ASP A 139 -19.63 -3.60 7.75
N ILE A 140 -20.43 -4.51 7.21
CA ILE A 140 -21.15 -4.32 5.93
C ILE A 140 -22.04 -3.06 5.98
N TRP A 141 -22.65 -2.76 7.13
CA TRP A 141 -23.48 -1.56 7.29
C TRP A 141 -22.71 -0.27 7.05
N LYS A 142 -21.42 -0.21 7.40
CA LYS A 142 -20.57 0.93 7.08
C LYS A 142 -20.40 1.10 5.57
N LEU A 143 -20.23 0.00 4.85
CA LEU A 143 -20.07 0.02 3.39
C LEU A 143 -21.37 0.43 2.69
N MET A 144 -22.51 -0.04 3.19
CA MET A 144 -23.85 0.37 2.69
C MET A 144 -24.09 1.87 2.90
N GLN A 145 -23.60 2.48 3.98
CA GLN A 145 -23.68 3.93 4.18
C GLN A 145 -22.89 4.74 3.13
N PHE A 146 -21.95 4.11 2.44
CA PHE A 146 -21.23 4.70 1.31
C PHE A 146 -21.86 4.37 -0.05
N GLY A 147 -22.98 3.64 -0.05
CA GLY A 147 -23.74 3.30 -1.24
C GLY A 147 -23.38 1.95 -1.85
N ALA A 148 -22.66 1.07 -1.13
CA ALA A 148 -22.43 -0.30 -1.59
C ALA A 148 -23.75 -1.09 -1.63
N ASP A 149 -23.98 -1.84 -2.72
CA ASP A 149 -25.04 -2.85 -2.74
C ASP A 149 -24.59 -4.04 -1.86
N PRO A 150 -25.37 -4.45 -0.84
CA PRO A 150 -25.01 -5.58 0.01
C PRO A 150 -24.80 -6.88 -0.76
N ASN A 151 -25.48 -7.07 -1.91
CA ASN A 151 -25.30 -8.23 -2.78
C ASN A 151 -23.99 -8.21 -3.60
N SER A 152 -23.33 -7.06 -3.68
CA SER A 152 -22.03 -6.92 -4.34
C SER A 152 -20.87 -7.27 -3.41
N ILE A 153 -21.10 -7.38 -2.10
CA ILE A 153 -20.05 -7.54 -1.09
C ILE A 153 -19.67 -9.02 -0.95
N ILE A 154 -18.36 -9.29 -1.11
CA ILE A 154 -17.74 -10.61 -0.95
C ILE A 154 -16.77 -10.53 0.25
N PRO A 155 -17.18 -10.99 1.45
CA PRO A 155 -16.29 -10.96 2.60
C PRO A 155 -15.30 -12.13 2.56
N TYR A 156 -14.07 -11.90 3.08
CA TYR A 156 -13.08 -12.95 3.26
C TYR A 156 -12.48 -12.93 4.69
N ASN A 157 -11.93 -14.07 5.12
CA ASN A 157 -11.25 -14.19 6.41
C ASN A 157 -9.78 -13.80 6.29
N GLY A 158 -9.35 -12.79 7.05
CA GLY A 158 -7.97 -12.33 7.10
C GLY A 158 -7.80 -10.86 6.71
N THR A 159 -6.58 -10.48 6.41
CA THR A 159 -6.21 -9.14 5.94
C THR A 159 -5.62 -9.21 4.53
N SER A 160 -5.68 -8.12 3.79
CA SER A 160 -5.15 -8.04 2.42
C SER A 160 -3.64 -8.24 2.35
N GLU A 161 -2.92 -7.96 3.45
CA GLU A 161 -1.48 -8.11 3.54
C GLU A 161 -1.01 -9.57 3.46
N LEU A 162 -1.88 -10.55 3.69
CA LEU A 162 -1.55 -11.97 3.45
C LEU A 162 -1.11 -12.22 2.01
N MET A 163 -1.64 -11.45 1.04
CA MET A 163 -1.23 -11.54 -0.36
C MET A 163 0.21 -11.10 -0.61
N HIS A 164 0.77 -10.25 0.26
CA HIS A 164 2.15 -9.80 0.13
C HIS A 164 3.17 -10.92 0.38
N PHE A 165 2.74 -12.01 1.03
CA PHE A 165 3.61 -13.12 1.47
C PHE A 165 3.35 -14.43 0.75
N LYS A 166 2.47 -14.48 -0.26
CA LYS A 166 2.15 -15.71 -0.98
C LYS A 166 3.39 -16.35 -1.63
N SER A 167 4.25 -15.53 -2.23
CA SER A 167 5.53 -15.94 -2.83
C SER A 167 6.74 -15.38 -2.06
N PHE A 168 6.60 -15.19 -0.74
CA PHE A 168 7.67 -14.63 0.08
C PHE A 168 8.74 -15.69 0.38
N GLU A 169 9.97 -15.37 0.00
CA GLU A 169 11.17 -16.11 0.38
C GLU A 169 11.97 -15.29 1.37
N TYR A 170 12.24 -15.87 2.54
CA TYR A 170 12.96 -15.17 3.61
C TYR A 170 14.46 -15.14 3.31
N ASN A 171 15.01 -13.93 3.26
CA ASN A 171 16.45 -13.72 3.19
C ASN A 171 17.03 -13.54 4.60
N ASP A 172 17.64 -14.60 5.15
CA ASP A 172 18.25 -14.53 6.48
C ASP A 172 19.52 -13.68 6.54
N ASN A 173 20.17 -13.41 5.40
CA ASN A 173 21.37 -12.58 5.31
C ASN A 173 21.08 -11.08 5.09
N ILE A 174 19.83 -10.64 5.17
CA ILE A 174 19.43 -9.28 4.81
C ILE A 174 20.21 -8.18 5.54
N PHE A 175 20.65 -8.40 6.78
CA PHE A 175 21.45 -7.43 7.52
C PHE A 175 22.88 -7.32 6.96
N ASP A 176 23.47 -8.43 6.56
CA ASP A 176 24.80 -8.49 5.95
C ASP A 176 24.76 -7.93 4.53
N ASP A 177 23.75 -8.26 3.75
CA ASP A 177 23.54 -7.73 2.39
C ASP A 177 23.39 -6.19 2.37
N LEU A 178 22.88 -5.62 3.45
CA LEU A 178 22.76 -4.19 3.62
C LEU A 178 23.96 -3.53 4.36
N ASP A 179 25.03 -4.30 4.65
CA ASP A 179 26.22 -3.85 5.40
C ASP A 179 25.87 -3.10 6.71
N LEU A 180 24.89 -3.63 7.46
CA LEU A 180 24.41 -3.00 8.68
C LEU A 180 25.41 -3.16 9.82
N LYS A 181 25.94 -2.06 10.33
CA LYS A 181 26.84 -2.04 11.50
C LYS A 181 26.05 -2.05 12.79
N LEU A 182 25.79 -3.25 13.31
CA LEU A 182 24.99 -3.45 14.50
C LEU A 182 25.87 -3.43 15.76
N LYS A 183 25.53 -2.54 16.70
CA LYS A 183 26.24 -2.40 17.99
C LYS A 183 25.60 -3.22 19.10
N TYR A 184 24.30 -3.39 19.06
CA TYR A 184 23.50 -4.07 20.08
C TYR A 184 23.04 -5.45 19.59
N PRO A 185 22.73 -6.38 20.52
CA PRO A 185 22.18 -7.68 20.15
C PRO A 185 20.73 -7.62 19.64
N LYS A 186 20.05 -6.49 19.85
CA LYS A 186 18.65 -6.27 19.46
C LYS A 186 18.54 -5.21 18.37
N THR A 187 17.63 -5.45 17.42
CA THR A 187 17.36 -4.54 16.29
C THR A 187 15.88 -4.23 16.22
N ILE A 188 15.58 -2.93 16.13
CA ILE A 188 14.22 -2.41 16.02
C ILE A 188 14.05 -1.76 14.64
N LEU A 189 13.09 -2.23 13.86
CA LEU A 189 12.73 -1.61 12.59
C LEU A 189 11.57 -0.63 12.80
N MET A 190 11.76 0.61 12.36
CA MET A 190 10.77 1.68 12.55
C MET A 190 10.30 2.27 11.21
N ARG A 191 9.00 2.51 11.10
CA ARG A 191 8.36 3.15 9.95
C ARG A 191 7.63 4.42 10.39
N PRO A 192 8.07 5.63 9.99
CA PRO A 192 7.39 6.87 10.31
C PRO A 192 5.98 6.98 9.72
N GLU A 193 5.22 7.94 10.19
CA GLU A 193 3.87 8.29 9.75
C GLU A 193 3.78 8.61 8.26
N PRO A 194 2.60 8.42 7.61
CA PRO A 194 2.45 8.57 6.17
C PRO A 194 2.51 10.02 5.67
N SER A 195 2.41 11.00 6.56
CA SER A 195 2.42 12.42 6.20
C SER A 195 3.01 13.28 7.32
N LEU A 196 3.92 14.18 7.00
CA LEU A 196 4.40 15.19 7.94
C LEU A 196 3.30 16.20 8.32
N ALA A 197 2.39 16.50 7.39
CA ALA A 197 1.42 17.58 7.54
C ALA A 197 0.18 17.22 8.38
N SER A 198 -0.07 15.93 8.66
CA SER A 198 -1.32 15.51 9.31
C SER A 198 -1.24 15.50 10.84
N TYR A 199 -0.03 15.61 11.43
CA TYR A 199 0.20 15.35 12.85
C TYR A 199 1.21 16.30 13.49
N LEU A 200 1.72 17.25 12.71
CA LEU A 200 2.64 18.26 13.20
C LEU A 200 1.90 19.59 13.33
N ASP A 201 1.87 20.16 14.54
CA ASP A 201 1.73 21.59 14.69
C ASP A 201 2.80 22.27 13.81
N ALA A 202 2.44 23.37 13.16
CA ALA A 202 3.28 24.04 12.17
C ALA A 202 4.72 24.40 12.65
N ASP A 203 4.97 24.30 13.94
CA ASP A 203 6.25 24.58 14.60
C ASP A 203 7.06 23.34 15.03
N CYS A 204 6.57 22.11 14.78
CA CYS A 204 7.26 20.88 15.20
C CYS A 204 7.65 20.02 14.00
N HIS A 205 8.87 20.15 13.52
CA HIS A 205 9.51 19.28 12.50
C HIS A 205 9.92 17.90 13.07
N LYS A 206 9.11 17.30 13.96
CA LYS A 206 9.44 16.03 14.64
C LYS A 206 8.43 14.95 14.26
N SER A 207 8.93 13.77 13.92
CA SER A 207 8.11 12.56 13.78
C SER A 207 7.55 12.12 15.14
N VAL A 208 6.39 11.44 15.13
CA VAL A 208 5.86 10.77 16.33
C VAL A 208 6.83 9.73 16.90
N LEU A 209 7.77 9.24 16.09
CA LEU A 209 8.80 8.30 16.50
C LEU A 209 10.01 8.96 17.17
N SER A 210 10.23 10.28 17.04
CA SER A 210 11.41 10.96 17.56
C SER A 210 11.63 10.71 19.07
N PRO A 211 10.64 10.89 19.97
CA PRO A 211 10.85 10.62 21.40
C PRO A 211 11.09 9.13 21.71
N ILE A 212 10.60 8.23 20.84
CA ILE A 212 10.80 6.78 20.99
C ILE A 212 12.24 6.42 20.59
N VAL A 213 12.74 7.00 19.49
CA VAL A 213 14.13 6.85 19.03
C VAL A 213 15.10 7.36 20.09
N ASP A 214 14.85 8.53 20.69
CA ASP A 214 15.70 9.12 21.72
C ASP A 214 15.90 8.21 22.93
N VAL A 215 14.91 7.41 23.28
CA VAL A 215 15.00 6.44 24.39
C VAL A 215 15.64 5.13 23.92
N LEU A 216 15.18 4.55 22.81
CA LEU A 216 15.54 3.18 22.43
C LEU A 216 16.92 3.05 21.79
N LYS A 217 17.50 4.12 21.23
CA LYS A 217 18.86 4.13 20.65
C LYS A 217 19.96 3.74 21.63
N GLU A 218 19.71 3.86 22.95
CA GLU A 218 20.65 3.47 24.00
C GLU A 218 20.62 1.95 24.31
N TYR A 219 19.63 1.21 23.74
CA TYR A 219 19.39 -0.20 24.07
C TYR A 219 19.35 -1.12 22.85
N ALA A 220 19.18 -0.57 21.64
CA ALA A 220 19.02 -1.35 20.42
C ALA A 220 19.58 -0.61 19.20
N ASN A 221 19.84 -1.36 18.12
CA ASN A 221 20.05 -0.78 16.80
C ASN A 221 18.69 -0.35 16.24
N ILE A 222 18.60 0.88 15.77
CA ILE A 222 17.38 1.42 15.20
C ILE A 222 17.53 1.51 13.67
N LEU A 223 16.67 0.82 12.95
CA LEU A 223 16.58 0.90 11.51
C LEU A 223 15.36 1.74 11.14
N ILE A 224 15.57 2.89 10.51
CA ILE A 224 14.47 3.76 10.05
C ILE A 224 14.24 3.53 8.56
N LEU A 225 13.00 3.23 8.20
CA LEU A 225 12.56 3.11 6.81
C LEU A 225 11.67 4.32 6.46
N PRO A 226 12.22 5.44 5.99
CA PRO A 226 11.45 6.65 5.69
C PRO A 226 10.56 6.45 4.45
N ARG A 227 9.55 7.29 4.29
CA ARG A 227 8.69 7.33 3.10
C ARG A 227 9.17 8.35 2.07
N PHE A 228 9.88 9.35 2.52
CA PHE A 228 10.43 10.46 1.72
C PHE A 228 11.60 11.12 2.44
N LYS A 229 12.41 11.85 1.68
CA LYS A 229 13.68 12.42 2.13
C LYS A 229 13.57 13.27 3.41
N ALA A 230 12.57 14.13 3.51
CA ALA A 230 12.38 14.97 4.69
C ALA A 230 12.16 14.19 6.00
N GLN A 231 11.68 12.95 5.94
CA GLN A 231 11.62 12.07 7.12
C GLN A 231 12.98 11.47 7.47
N ALA A 232 13.81 11.17 6.46
CA ALA A 232 15.17 10.71 6.68
C ALA A 232 15.97 11.77 7.44
N GLU A 233 15.91 13.01 7.00
CA GLU A 233 16.61 14.17 7.57
C GLU A 233 16.34 14.37 9.08
N ILE A 234 15.15 13.95 9.59
CA ILE A 234 14.81 14.03 11.01
C ILE A 234 15.71 13.12 11.86
N PHE A 235 16.18 12.01 11.31
CA PHE A 235 16.91 10.97 12.03
C PHE A 235 18.39 10.89 11.63
N GLU A 236 18.86 11.75 10.71
CA GLU A 236 20.26 11.80 10.28
C GLU A 236 21.19 12.18 11.43
N GLY A 237 22.33 11.50 11.50
CA GLY A 237 23.38 11.78 12.48
C GLY A 237 23.07 11.37 13.92
N ILE A 238 21.96 10.65 14.15
CA ILE A 238 21.65 10.10 15.48
C ILE A 238 22.43 8.79 15.66
N ASP A 239 23.17 8.67 16.75
CA ASP A 239 23.93 7.46 17.10
C ASP A 239 23.03 6.22 17.15
N ASN A 240 23.52 5.08 16.64
CA ASN A 240 22.84 3.79 16.60
C ASN A 240 21.52 3.78 15.77
N VAL A 241 21.33 4.80 14.94
CA VAL A 241 20.22 4.89 13.97
C VAL A 241 20.78 4.74 12.55
N THR A 242 20.27 3.77 11.82
CA THR A 242 20.56 3.58 10.39
C THR A 242 19.32 3.90 9.57
N ILE A 243 19.47 4.78 8.60
CA ILE A 243 18.40 5.14 7.67
C ILE A 243 18.53 4.22 6.45
N LEU A 244 17.44 3.51 6.14
CA LEU A 244 17.37 2.62 5.00
C LEU A 244 16.78 3.36 3.79
N GLU A 245 17.42 3.25 2.64
CA GLU A 245 16.94 3.85 1.38
C GLU A 245 16.11 2.82 0.59
N PRO A 246 14.79 3.04 0.41
CA PRO A 246 13.97 2.17 -0.44
C PRO A 246 14.39 2.22 -1.94
N PRO A 247 14.19 1.13 -2.70
CA PRO A 247 13.55 -0.11 -2.30
C PRO A 247 14.50 -1.09 -1.59
N VAL A 248 14.01 -1.69 -0.50
CA VAL A 248 14.70 -2.77 0.23
C VAL A 248 13.73 -3.93 0.47
N ASP A 249 14.25 -5.14 0.71
CA ASP A 249 13.40 -6.26 1.14
C ASP A 249 12.90 -6.04 2.57
N THR A 250 11.83 -5.24 2.66
CA THR A 250 11.20 -4.89 3.92
C THR A 250 10.64 -6.10 4.66
N SER A 251 10.23 -7.13 3.93
CA SER A 251 9.65 -8.35 4.52
C SER A 251 10.70 -9.15 5.28
N SER A 252 11.87 -9.35 4.70
CA SER A 252 12.99 -10.02 5.38
C SER A 252 13.53 -9.18 6.53
N LEU A 253 13.59 -7.84 6.37
CA LEU A 253 13.95 -6.93 7.47
C LEU A 253 12.99 -7.05 8.65
N MET A 254 11.66 -7.04 8.41
CA MET A 254 10.66 -7.23 9.47
C MET A 254 10.80 -8.58 10.15
N LYS A 255 10.99 -9.65 9.36
CA LYS A 255 11.12 -11.01 9.89
C LYS A 255 12.38 -11.19 10.76
N LYS A 256 13.48 -10.49 10.42
CA LYS A 256 14.76 -10.55 11.13
C LYS A 256 14.83 -9.62 12.33
N ALA A 257 14.06 -8.53 12.34
CA ALA A 257 14.01 -7.59 13.46
C ALA A 257 13.39 -8.21 14.71
N ASP A 258 13.88 -7.80 15.89
CA ASP A 258 13.33 -8.22 17.19
C ASP A 258 12.01 -7.51 17.52
N LEU A 259 11.80 -6.31 16.95
CA LEU A 259 10.61 -5.50 17.16
C LEU A 259 10.38 -4.60 15.94
N VAL A 260 9.13 -4.41 15.56
CA VAL A 260 8.71 -3.40 14.60
C VAL A 260 7.91 -2.32 15.33
N ILE A 261 8.24 -1.04 15.09
CA ILE A 261 7.46 0.10 15.59
C ILE A 261 7.00 0.92 14.39
N GLY A 262 5.71 0.96 14.14
CA GLY A 262 5.17 1.59 12.94
C GLY A 262 4.08 2.62 13.23
N ALA A 263 4.20 3.79 12.60
CA ALA A 263 3.16 4.81 12.59
C ALA A 263 2.25 4.70 11.34
N GLY A 264 2.07 3.47 10.82
CA GLY A 264 1.19 3.17 9.67
C GLY A 264 0.65 1.74 9.76
N GLY A 265 -0.56 1.50 9.23
CA GLY A 265 -1.26 0.23 9.37
C GLY A 265 -0.63 -0.96 8.62
N THR A 266 -0.35 -0.81 7.32
CA THR A 266 0.08 -1.92 6.44
C THR A 266 1.31 -2.67 6.99
N MET A 267 2.40 -1.95 7.31
CA MET A 267 3.63 -2.58 7.79
C MET A 267 3.45 -3.23 9.17
N ASN A 268 2.59 -2.68 10.02
CA ASN A 268 2.27 -3.27 11.31
C ASN A 268 1.56 -4.61 11.15
N ARG A 269 0.59 -4.71 10.22
CA ARG A 269 -0.10 -5.96 9.89
C ARG A 269 0.84 -6.97 9.23
N GLU A 270 1.73 -6.51 8.34
CA GLU A 270 2.79 -7.34 7.75
C GLU A 270 3.70 -7.96 8.82
N ALA A 271 4.18 -7.16 9.79
CA ALA A 271 4.99 -7.65 10.90
C ALA A 271 4.24 -8.70 11.75
N ALA A 272 2.96 -8.45 12.05
CA ALA A 272 2.13 -9.40 12.78
C ALA A 272 1.95 -10.74 12.03
N ILE A 273 1.75 -10.70 10.70
CA ILE A 273 1.68 -11.90 9.85
C ILE A 273 3.00 -12.69 9.90
N LEU A 274 4.14 -11.99 9.90
CA LEU A 274 5.48 -12.59 10.01
C LEU A 274 5.81 -13.06 11.44
N GLN A 275 4.90 -12.88 12.40
CA GLN A 275 5.07 -13.20 13.83
C GLN A 275 6.21 -12.41 14.48
N THR A 276 6.54 -11.24 13.97
CA THR A 276 7.47 -10.30 14.57
C THR A 276 6.69 -9.42 15.55
N PRO A 277 7.16 -9.26 16.80
CA PRO A 277 6.54 -8.33 17.75
C PRO A 277 6.37 -6.94 17.13
N VAL A 278 5.19 -6.33 17.31
CA VAL A 278 4.89 -5.04 16.70
C VAL A 278 4.18 -4.09 17.67
N ILE A 279 4.57 -2.81 17.63
CA ILE A 279 3.91 -1.72 18.35
C ILE A 279 3.42 -0.70 17.32
N SER A 280 2.12 -0.40 17.37
CA SER A 280 1.51 0.63 16.53
C SER A 280 1.55 1.98 17.24
N CYS A 281 2.18 2.96 16.60
CA CYS A 281 2.14 4.38 16.97
C CYS A 281 1.30 5.18 15.95
N TYR A 282 0.36 4.52 15.26
CA TYR A 282 -0.49 5.16 14.26
C TYR A 282 -1.42 6.17 14.93
N PRO A 283 -1.35 7.48 14.58
CA PRO A 283 -2.13 8.51 15.24
C PRO A 283 -3.56 8.63 14.71
N GLY A 284 -3.92 7.89 13.67
CA GLY A 284 -5.26 7.90 13.07
C GLY A 284 -6.22 6.94 13.77
N LYS A 285 -7.42 6.80 13.18
CA LYS A 285 -8.41 5.82 13.63
C LYS A 285 -7.95 4.42 13.30
N THR A 286 -8.06 3.51 14.26
CA THR A 286 -7.82 2.07 14.09
C THR A 286 -8.78 1.50 13.05
N LEU A 287 -8.27 0.70 12.13
CA LEU A 287 -9.09 -0.05 11.17
C LEU A 287 -9.64 -1.32 11.82
N ALA A 288 -10.74 -1.86 11.28
CA ALA A 288 -11.30 -3.11 11.74
C ALA A 288 -10.35 -4.32 11.52
N VAL A 289 -9.31 -4.15 10.73
CA VAL A 289 -8.29 -5.17 10.41
C VAL A 289 -6.99 -5.03 11.21
N ASP A 290 -6.86 -4.01 12.07
CA ASP A 290 -5.66 -3.79 12.93
C ASP A 290 -5.66 -4.61 14.23
#